data_0c26fb28c2575563c3330472a80ad260
#
_entry.id   0c26fb28c2575563c3330472a80ad260
#
_cell.length_a   1.000
_cell.length_b   1.000
_cell.length_c   1.000
_cell.angle_alpha   90.00
_cell.angle_beta   90.00
_cell.angle_gamma   90.00
#
_symmetry.space_group_name_H-M   'P 1'
#
loop_
_entity.id
_entity.type
_entity.pdbx_description
1 polymer ?
#
loop_
_entity_poly.entity_id
_entity_poly.type
_entity_poly.pdbx_seq_one_letter_code
_entity_poly.pdbx_strand_id
1 'polypeptide(L)'
;MPHVKATAGQPTNKMPVPEHVVIPMSMHIGAPAEPVVKKGDTVMVGTVIGKAGGFVSANIYSSVSGTVQDIAPLRMVNGAMTTAVAIKTDGAQTVDPACVPPVVTDKASLLAAVQACGLVGVGGAGFPTHVKLAANTIDTLLINAAECEPYLTTDCREMLECSDTIISGITAVMKYCEIPHCIIGIERNKPECIDLLTSLTREMKGVEVKGLPMRYPQGAEKTLVETCTGREVPQVGPSGKPGLPADVGCVIMNVTSVSTLGKFLKTGIPLVTKRVTVEGDAIARPQNIEVPIGTLYRDVIDACGGVKEGVELGKIIFGGPMMGGAAPSADFPVLKQNNGLLLFSKKAAALPEPSACIRCGHCIEACPMGLEPVVIAQDFANKDFAALKARCVDLCVACGSCTYACPAKRPVSQTMGLAKGWYMAELRKGGK
;
A
#
# COMPACT_ATOMS: atom_id res chain seq x y z
N MET A 1 19.64 7.98 -2.79
CA MET A 1 18.56 7.84 -3.80
C MET A 1 17.97 9.21 -4.04
N PRO A 2 17.74 9.65 -5.28
CA PRO A 2 17.15 10.98 -5.53
C PRO A 2 15.69 11.01 -5.01
N HIS A 3 15.37 12.03 -4.22
CA HIS A 3 14.03 12.27 -3.72
C HIS A 3 13.26 13.17 -4.69
N VAL A 4 12.77 12.57 -5.78
CA VAL A 4 11.90 13.28 -6.72
C VAL A 4 10.48 13.31 -6.12
N LYS A 5 9.98 14.49 -5.82
CA LYS A 5 8.66 14.76 -5.20
C LYS A 5 7.98 15.96 -5.89
N ALA A 6 8.01 15.98 -7.23
CA ALA A 6 7.58 17.14 -8.02
C ALA A 6 6.11 17.54 -7.79
N THR A 7 5.26 16.58 -7.42
CA THR A 7 3.83 16.79 -7.19
C THR A 7 3.46 17.13 -5.75
N ALA A 8 4.42 17.19 -4.81
CA ALA A 8 4.14 17.43 -3.38
C ALA A 8 3.41 18.76 -3.10
N GLY A 9 3.82 19.83 -3.79
CA GLY A 9 3.22 21.17 -3.65
C GLY A 9 1.92 21.38 -4.42
N GLN A 10 1.44 20.37 -5.19
CA GLN A 10 0.24 20.50 -6.02
C GLN A 10 -0.97 19.92 -5.29
N PRO A 11 -2.11 20.64 -5.23
CA PRO A 11 -3.33 20.10 -4.66
C PRO A 11 -3.82 18.89 -5.45
N THR A 12 -4.58 18.02 -4.77
CA THR A 12 -5.17 16.85 -5.41
C THR A 12 -6.30 17.24 -6.34
N ASN A 13 -6.23 16.81 -7.59
CA ASN A 13 -7.30 16.95 -8.56
C ASN A 13 -8.28 15.77 -8.44
N LYS A 14 -9.55 16.01 -8.77
CA LYS A 14 -10.55 14.94 -8.91
C LYS A 14 -10.63 14.51 -10.36
N MET A 15 -10.61 13.20 -10.57
CA MET A 15 -10.83 12.64 -11.91
C MET A 15 -12.31 12.81 -12.31
N PRO A 16 -12.61 13.15 -13.57
CA PRO A 16 -13.96 12.95 -14.12
C PRO A 16 -14.40 11.48 -13.93
N VAL A 17 -15.70 11.27 -13.73
CA VAL A 17 -16.22 9.90 -13.59
C VAL A 17 -15.91 9.09 -14.85
N PRO A 18 -15.22 7.95 -14.76
CA PRO A 18 -14.91 7.13 -15.92
C PRO A 18 -16.18 6.48 -16.48
N GLU A 19 -16.21 6.15 -17.77
CA GLU A 19 -17.36 5.47 -18.38
C GLU A 19 -17.53 4.04 -17.83
N HIS A 20 -16.41 3.38 -17.48
CA HIS A 20 -16.39 2.02 -16.97
C HIS A 20 -15.40 1.90 -15.82
N VAL A 21 -15.72 1.02 -14.86
CA VAL A 21 -14.76 0.54 -13.86
C VAL A 21 -14.72 -0.98 -13.86
N VAL A 22 -13.57 -1.55 -13.52
CA VAL A 22 -13.38 -3.00 -13.35
C VAL A 22 -12.84 -3.23 -11.94
N ILE A 23 -13.64 -3.82 -11.06
CA ILE A 23 -13.34 -3.93 -9.63
C ILE A 23 -13.01 -5.38 -9.28
N PRO A 24 -11.72 -5.71 -9.03
CA PRO A 24 -11.31 -7.07 -8.68
C PRO A 24 -11.79 -7.48 -7.28
N MET A 25 -12.13 -8.75 -7.12
CA MET A 25 -12.52 -9.32 -5.83
C MET A 25 -11.33 -9.62 -4.92
N SER A 26 -10.11 -9.55 -5.42
CA SER A 26 -8.86 -9.73 -4.66
C SER A 26 -8.02 -8.45 -4.67
N MET A 27 -8.34 -7.51 -3.79
CA MET A 27 -7.56 -6.27 -3.55
C MET A 27 -6.97 -6.23 -2.14
N HIS A 28 -6.69 -7.41 -1.55
CA HIS A 28 -6.17 -7.57 -0.19
C HIS A 28 -5.47 -8.93 -0.05
N ILE A 29 -4.69 -9.06 1.02
CA ILE A 29 -4.13 -10.36 1.44
C ILE A 29 -5.24 -11.19 2.08
N GLY A 30 -5.19 -12.52 1.85
CA GLY A 30 -6.14 -13.48 2.40
C GLY A 30 -7.11 -14.01 1.35
N ALA A 31 -8.26 -14.49 1.79
CA ALA A 31 -9.27 -15.05 0.91
C ALA A 31 -9.89 -13.95 0.02
N PRO A 32 -10.04 -14.15 -1.30
CA PRO A 32 -10.75 -13.21 -2.15
C PRO A 32 -12.18 -12.96 -1.64
N ALA A 33 -12.73 -11.79 -1.92
CA ALA A 33 -14.15 -11.55 -1.70
C ALA A 33 -14.99 -12.34 -2.73
N GLU A 34 -16.20 -12.70 -2.33
CA GLU A 34 -17.16 -13.39 -3.19
C GLU A 34 -18.14 -12.39 -3.79
N PRO A 35 -18.34 -12.35 -5.12
CA PRO A 35 -19.31 -11.45 -5.74
C PRO A 35 -20.73 -11.73 -5.21
N VAL A 36 -21.46 -10.64 -4.87
CA VAL A 36 -22.85 -10.72 -4.39
C VAL A 36 -23.84 -10.02 -5.33
N VAL A 37 -23.36 -9.60 -6.48
CA VAL A 37 -24.14 -8.99 -7.56
C VAL A 37 -24.09 -9.86 -8.81
N LYS A 38 -25.00 -9.61 -9.75
CA LYS A 38 -25.07 -10.28 -11.05
C LYS A 38 -25.17 -9.26 -12.18
N LYS A 39 -24.91 -9.71 -13.40
CA LYS A 39 -25.10 -8.90 -14.61
C LYS A 39 -26.49 -8.32 -14.69
N GLY A 40 -26.58 -7.02 -14.96
CA GLY A 40 -27.83 -6.25 -15.01
C GLY A 40 -28.26 -5.59 -13.70
N ASP A 41 -27.62 -5.93 -12.57
CA ASP A 41 -27.92 -5.27 -11.31
C ASP A 41 -27.51 -3.78 -11.35
N THR A 42 -28.36 -2.91 -10.77
CA THR A 42 -28.02 -1.51 -10.53
C THR A 42 -27.32 -1.38 -9.20
N VAL A 43 -26.22 -0.63 -9.18
CA VAL A 43 -25.40 -0.36 -8.00
C VAL A 43 -25.19 1.13 -7.82
N MET A 44 -24.92 1.56 -6.59
CA MET A 44 -24.62 2.94 -6.21
C MET A 44 -23.22 3.00 -5.60
N VAL A 45 -22.66 4.19 -5.44
CA VAL A 45 -21.39 4.36 -4.72
C VAL A 45 -21.54 3.84 -3.29
N GLY A 46 -20.74 2.87 -2.92
CA GLY A 46 -20.80 2.23 -1.59
C GLY A 46 -21.67 0.98 -1.51
N THR A 47 -22.39 0.60 -2.58
CA THR A 47 -23.10 -0.70 -2.62
C THR A 47 -22.08 -1.85 -2.50
N VAL A 48 -22.33 -2.82 -1.62
CA VAL A 48 -21.51 -4.03 -1.48
C VAL A 48 -21.62 -4.87 -2.75
N ILE A 49 -20.53 -5.08 -3.46
CA ILE A 49 -20.47 -5.92 -4.66
C ILE A 49 -19.69 -7.22 -4.43
N GLY A 50 -18.92 -7.28 -3.32
CA GLY A 50 -18.20 -8.49 -2.91
C GLY A 50 -18.14 -8.59 -1.38
N LYS A 51 -18.52 -9.74 -0.83
CA LYS A 51 -18.40 -10.02 0.61
C LYS A 51 -17.11 -10.71 0.93
N ALA A 52 -16.52 -10.38 2.08
CA ALA A 52 -15.30 -11.02 2.57
C ALA A 52 -15.44 -12.54 2.63
N GLY A 53 -14.53 -13.27 1.98
CA GLY A 53 -14.52 -14.74 1.90
C GLY A 53 -13.94 -15.45 3.12
N GLY A 54 -13.57 -14.72 4.20
CA GLY A 54 -13.00 -15.28 5.42
C GLY A 54 -12.59 -14.23 6.44
N PHE A 55 -11.96 -14.66 7.55
CA PHE A 55 -11.49 -13.74 8.59
C PHE A 55 -10.42 -12.77 8.07
N VAL A 56 -9.41 -13.29 7.34
CA VAL A 56 -8.42 -12.46 6.63
C VAL A 56 -8.96 -12.20 5.24
N SER A 57 -9.82 -11.21 5.10
CA SER A 57 -10.48 -10.77 3.89
C SER A 57 -11.10 -9.39 4.12
N ALA A 58 -11.60 -8.74 3.07
CA ALA A 58 -12.26 -7.45 3.17
C ALA A 58 -13.40 -7.34 2.17
N ASN A 59 -14.46 -6.63 2.54
CA ASN A 59 -15.56 -6.31 1.63
C ASN A 59 -15.08 -5.42 0.48
N ILE A 60 -15.73 -5.59 -0.66
CA ILE A 60 -15.51 -4.81 -1.89
C ILE A 60 -16.80 -4.08 -2.21
N TYR A 61 -16.67 -2.82 -2.57
CA TYR A 61 -17.78 -1.89 -2.81
C TYR A 61 -17.73 -1.33 -4.22
N SER A 62 -18.87 -0.99 -4.77
CA SER A 62 -18.92 -0.20 -5.99
C SER A 62 -18.37 1.21 -5.73
N SER A 63 -17.47 1.64 -6.57
CA SER A 63 -16.88 2.99 -6.54
C SER A 63 -17.68 4.01 -7.38
N VAL A 64 -18.66 3.54 -8.11
CA VAL A 64 -19.49 4.34 -9.02
C VAL A 64 -20.96 3.92 -8.89
N SER A 65 -21.89 4.81 -9.29
CA SER A 65 -23.26 4.42 -9.59
C SER A 65 -23.40 3.98 -11.06
N GLY A 66 -24.23 2.97 -11.31
CA GLY A 66 -24.40 2.43 -12.65
C GLY A 66 -24.92 1.00 -12.69
N THR A 67 -24.63 0.27 -13.76
CA THR A 67 -25.13 -1.08 -14.02
C THR A 67 -23.99 -2.07 -14.17
N VAL A 68 -24.08 -3.21 -13.50
CA VAL A 68 -23.13 -4.32 -13.64
C VAL A 68 -23.23 -4.89 -15.07
N GLN A 69 -22.14 -4.75 -15.83
CA GLN A 69 -22.08 -5.23 -17.22
C GLN A 69 -21.65 -6.67 -17.33
N ASP A 70 -20.69 -7.08 -16.49
CA ASP A 70 -20.14 -8.41 -16.53
C ASP A 70 -19.45 -8.78 -15.22
N ILE A 71 -19.30 -10.10 -14.99
CA ILE A 71 -18.52 -10.68 -13.89
C ILE A 71 -17.62 -11.73 -14.52
N ALA A 72 -16.33 -11.40 -14.66
CA ALA A 72 -15.41 -12.20 -15.45
C ALA A 72 -14.06 -12.40 -14.74
N PRO A 73 -13.29 -13.44 -15.11
CA PRO A 73 -11.92 -13.60 -14.65
C PRO A 73 -11.02 -12.45 -15.12
N LEU A 74 -10.23 -11.91 -14.21
CA LEU A 74 -9.20 -10.91 -14.48
C LEU A 74 -7.83 -11.45 -14.06
N ARG A 75 -6.84 -11.34 -14.95
CA ARG A 75 -5.46 -11.65 -14.61
C ARG A 75 -4.81 -10.48 -13.90
N MET A 76 -4.38 -10.70 -12.67
CA MET A 76 -3.70 -9.69 -11.86
C MET A 76 -2.23 -9.52 -12.30
N VAL A 77 -1.61 -8.41 -11.92
CA VAL A 77 -0.20 -8.09 -12.27
C VAL A 77 0.79 -9.18 -11.81
N ASN A 78 0.52 -9.84 -10.70
CA ASN A 78 1.30 -10.97 -10.20
C ASN A 78 1.04 -12.29 -10.92
N GLY A 79 0.21 -12.27 -11.98
CA GLY A 79 -0.17 -13.45 -12.78
C GLY A 79 -1.32 -14.27 -12.20
N ALA A 80 -1.76 -14.02 -10.97
CA ALA A 80 -2.89 -14.72 -10.37
C ALA A 80 -4.21 -14.33 -11.06
N MET A 81 -5.16 -15.27 -11.13
CA MET A 81 -6.52 -15.01 -11.62
C MET A 81 -7.43 -14.64 -10.45
N THR A 82 -8.26 -13.64 -10.65
CA THR A 82 -9.34 -13.27 -9.72
C THR A 82 -10.62 -12.97 -10.50
N THR A 83 -11.77 -13.05 -9.85
CA THR A 83 -13.02 -12.53 -10.41
C THR A 83 -13.01 -11.01 -10.31
N ALA A 84 -13.54 -10.32 -11.32
CA ALA A 84 -13.75 -8.88 -11.31
C ALA A 84 -15.18 -8.55 -11.75
N VAL A 85 -15.73 -7.48 -11.19
CA VAL A 85 -17.04 -6.92 -11.54
C VAL A 85 -16.81 -5.69 -12.41
N ALA A 86 -17.30 -5.73 -13.63
CA ALA A 86 -17.29 -4.60 -14.56
C ALA A 86 -18.60 -3.82 -14.45
N ILE A 87 -18.52 -2.51 -14.26
CA ILE A 87 -19.68 -1.63 -14.09
C ILE A 87 -19.60 -0.52 -15.13
N LYS A 88 -20.69 -0.33 -15.89
CA LYS A 88 -20.88 0.85 -16.71
C LYS A 88 -21.51 1.93 -15.84
N THR A 89 -20.88 3.12 -15.78
CA THR A 89 -21.35 4.19 -14.91
C THR A 89 -22.52 4.94 -15.56
N ASP A 90 -23.36 5.52 -14.71
CA ASP A 90 -24.43 6.44 -15.13
C ASP A 90 -24.02 7.92 -15.05
N GLY A 91 -22.81 8.18 -14.55
CA GLY A 91 -22.24 9.52 -14.39
C GLY A 91 -22.79 10.28 -13.17
N ALA A 92 -23.83 9.79 -12.50
CA ALA A 92 -24.49 10.53 -11.42
C ALA A 92 -23.76 10.45 -10.08
N GLN A 93 -22.96 9.40 -9.86
CA GLN A 93 -22.23 9.13 -8.59
C GLN A 93 -23.16 9.16 -7.37
N THR A 94 -24.36 8.63 -7.54
CA THR A 94 -25.36 8.51 -6.45
C THR A 94 -24.81 7.59 -5.36
N VAL A 95 -24.78 8.10 -4.13
CA VAL A 95 -24.33 7.34 -2.94
C VAL A 95 -25.45 6.44 -2.46
N ASP A 96 -25.13 5.20 -2.12
CA ASP A 96 -26.07 4.24 -1.56
C ASP A 96 -26.62 4.76 -0.23
N PRO A 97 -27.97 4.85 -0.06
CA PRO A 97 -28.61 5.28 1.19
C PRO A 97 -28.22 4.44 2.42
N ALA A 98 -27.71 3.23 2.22
CA ALA A 98 -27.17 2.39 3.29
C ALA A 98 -25.82 2.89 3.84
N CYS A 99 -25.16 3.83 3.16
CA CYS A 99 -23.92 4.48 3.61
C CYS A 99 -24.23 5.50 4.71
N VAL A 100 -24.45 4.99 5.94
CA VAL A 100 -24.69 5.82 7.13
C VAL A 100 -23.50 5.70 8.11
N PRO A 101 -23.15 6.76 8.85
CA PRO A 101 -22.11 6.70 9.87
C PRO A 101 -22.35 5.57 10.87
N PRO A 102 -21.37 4.68 11.12
CA PRO A 102 -21.53 3.61 12.09
C PRO A 102 -21.54 4.15 13.53
N VAL A 103 -22.30 3.52 14.39
CA VAL A 103 -22.25 3.78 15.83
C VAL A 103 -21.13 2.93 16.42
N VAL A 104 -20.14 3.60 17.03
CA VAL A 104 -18.98 2.94 17.67
C VAL A 104 -18.98 3.26 19.15
N THR A 105 -19.01 2.24 19.98
CA THR A 105 -19.08 2.34 21.45
C THR A 105 -17.90 1.67 22.15
N ASP A 106 -17.28 0.68 21.51
CA ASP A 106 -16.21 -0.16 22.05
C ASP A 106 -15.30 -0.72 20.95
N LYS A 107 -14.30 -1.54 21.33
CA LYS A 107 -13.37 -2.18 20.39
C LYS A 107 -14.09 -3.08 19.38
N ALA A 108 -15.08 -3.83 19.80
CA ALA A 108 -15.76 -4.78 18.91
C ALA A 108 -16.54 -4.04 17.80
N SER A 109 -17.28 -3.00 18.16
CA SER A 109 -17.99 -2.14 17.20
C SER A 109 -17.04 -1.35 16.29
N LEU A 110 -15.86 -0.92 16.80
CA LEU A 110 -14.84 -0.32 15.94
C LEU A 110 -14.30 -1.33 14.92
N LEU A 111 -13.97 -2.55 15.33
CA LEU A 111 -13.50 -3.59 14.41
C LEU A 111 -14.54 -3.92 13.33
N ALA A 112 -15.81 -3.99 13.73
CA ALA A 112 -16.91 -4.16 12.78
C ALA A 112 -17.03 -2.99 11.80
N ALA A 113 -16.85 -1.74 12.27
CA ALA A 113 -16.84 -0.55 11.43
C ALA A 113 -15.63 -0.56 10.45
N VAL A 114 -14.44 -0.94 10.90
CA VAL A 114 -13.25 -1.08 10.05
C VAL A 114 -13.46 -2.14 8.96
N GLN A 115 -14.09 -3.26 9.31
CA GLN A 115 -14.44 -4.31 8.35
C GLN A 115 -15.50 -3.82 7.36
N ALA A 116 -16.55 -3.13 7.85
CA ALA A 116 -17.59 -2.52 7.03
C ALA A 116 -17.05 -1.39 6.11
N CYS A 117 -15.99 -0.70 6.49
CA CYS A 117 -15.29 0.24 5.62
C CYS A 117 -14.60 -0.45 4.43
N GLY A 118 -14.38 -1.77 4.49
CA GLY A 118 -13.56 -2.49 3.52
C GLY A 118 -12.08 -2.05 3.56
N LEU A 119 -11.63 -1.55 4.71
CA LEU A 119 -10.33 -0.94 4.88
C LEU A 119 -9.21 -1.98 4.92
N VAL A 120 -8.20 -1.73 4.10
CA VAL A 120 -6.96 -2.52 4.03
C VAL A 120 -5.76 -1.59 4.17
N GLY A 121 -4.56 -2.13 4.28
CA GLY A 121 -3.33 -1.34 4.27
C GLY A 121 -3.10 -0.68 2.91
N VAL A 122 -3.62 0.54 2.72
CA VAL A 122 -3.64 1.23 1.41
C VAL A 122 -2.29 1.77 0.97
N GLY A 123 -1.28 1.78 1.85
CA GLY A 123 0.10 2.17 1.53
C GLY A 123 1.06 0.98 1.33
N GLY A 124 0.56 -0.25 1.27
CA GLY A 124 1.42 -1.44 1.21
C GLY A 124 0.72 -2.66 0.63
N ALA A 125 0.92 -3.83 1.25
CA ALA A 125 0.48 -5.12 0.72
C ALA A 125 -1.04 -5.40 0.81
N GLY A 126 -1.84 -4.46 1.32
CA GLY A 126 -3.29 -4.64 1.40
C GLY A 126 -3.76 -5.60 2.49
N PHE A 127 -3.07 -5.68 3.62
CA PHE A 127 -3.53 -6.50 4.74
C PHE A 127 -4.79 -5.89 5.38
N PRO A 128 -5.85 -6.69 5.65
CA PRO A 128 -7.10 -6.19 6.24
C PRO A 128 -6.88 -5.51 7.60
N THR A 129 -7.29 -4.25 7.73
CA THR A 129 -6.97 -3.42 8.90
C THR A 129 -7.66 -3.90 10.18
N HIS A 130 -8.89 -4.43 10.09
CA HIS A 130 -9.59 -4.98 11.26
C HIS A 130 -8.83 -6.13 11.91
N VAL A 131 -8.11 -6.95 11.12
CA VAL A 131 -7.28 -8.05 11.64
C VAL A 131 -6.06 -7.50 12.39
N LYS A 132 -5.43 -6.43 11.90
CA LYS A 132 -4.32 -5.75 12.61
C LYS A 132 -4.78 -5.20 13.96
N LEU A 133 -5.92 -4.51 13.98
CA LEU A 133 -6.46 -3.88 15.19
C LEU A 133 -7.06 -4.87 16.19
N ALA A 134 -7.37 -6.11 15.76
CA ALA A 134 -7.82 -7.16 16.65
C ALA A 134 -6.72 -7.70 17.60
N ALA A 135 -5.45 -7.36 17.33
CA ALA A 135 -4.35 -7.76 18.20
C ALA A 135 -4.56 -7.27 19.66
N ASN A 136 -4.13 -8.07 20.60
CA ASN A 136 -4.16 -7.75 22.03
C ASN A 136 -2.80 -7.19 22.47
N THR A 137 -2.75 -6.58 23.65
CA THR A 137 -1.51 -6.09 24.30
C THR A 137 -0.77 -5.02 23.48
N ILE A 138 -1.51 -4.18 22.74
CA ILE A 138 -0.94 -3.04 22.02
C ILE A 138 -0.93 -1.82 22.94
N ASP A 139 0.23 -1.20 23.07
CA ASP A 139 0.41 0.04 23.82
C ASP A 139 0.72 1.26 22.94
N THR A 140 1.14 1.01 21.68
CA THR A 140 1.57 2.06 20.77
C THR A 140 0.96 1.91 19.37
N LEU A 141 0.23 2.94 18.94
CA LEU A 141 -0.23 3.12 17.56
C LEU A 141 0.85 3.88 16.79
N LEU A 142 1.39 3.32 15.72
CA LEU A 142 2.31 3.99 14.82
C LEU A 142 1.58 4.40 13.55
N ILE A 143 1.51 5.70 13.27
CA ILE A 143 1.03 6.21 11.99
C ILE A 143 2.21 6.34 11.05
N ASN A 144 2.24 5.50 10.03
CA ASN A 144 3.24 5.52 8.98
C ASN A 144 2.88 6.62 7.97
N ALA A 145 3.55 7.76 8.09
CA ALA A 145 3.48 8.91 7.21
C ALA A 145 4.86 9.22 6.58
N ALA A 146 5.75 8.23 6.53
CA ALA A 146 7.10 8.37 6.00
C ALA A 146 7.10 8.70 4.51
N GLU A 147 6.36 7.91 3.70
CA GLU A 147 6.29 8.03 2.23
C GLU A 147 7.68 8.10 1.58
N CYS A 148 8.50 7.07 1.87
CA CYS A 148 9.90 7.03 1.46
C CYS A 148 10.13 6.62 -0.01
N GLU A 149 9.12 6.12 -0.73
CA GLU A 149 9.23 5.79 -2.15
C GLU A 149 9.46 7.08 -2.98
N PRO A 150 10.43 7.09 -3.90
CA PRO A 150 10.58 8.21 -4.84
C PRO A 150 9.29 8.46 -5.64
N TYR A 151 9.10 9.66 -6.12
CA TYR A 151 7.94 10.17 -6.87
C TYR A 151 6.64 10.28 -6.06
N LEU A 152 6.32 9.36 -5.15
CA LEU A 152 5.03 9.34 -4.45
C LEU A 152 4.86 10.52 -3.50
N THR A 153 3.67 11.15 -3.54
CA THR A 153 3.30 12.31 -2.72
C THR A 153 1.86 12.24 -2.20
N THR A 154 1.22 11.07 -2.31
CA THR A 154 -0.17 10.85 -1.88
C THR A 154 -0.36 11.02 -0.39
N ASP A 155 0.56 10.49 0.45
CA ASP A 155 0.48 10.60 1.91
C ASP A 155 0.79 12.04 2.37
N CYS A 156 1.72 12.73 1.68
CA CYS A 156 1.96 14.16 1.91
C CYS A 156 0.69 14.99 1.67
N ARG A 157 0.01 14.77 0.54
CA ARG A 157 -1.24 15.47 0.23
C ARG A 157 -2.38 15.07 1.16
N GLU A 158 -2.43 13.80 1.59
CA GLU A 158 -3.40 13.35 2.60
C GLU A 158 -3.22 14.11 3.91
N MET A 159 -1.99 14.28 4.39
CA MET A 159 -1.71 15.05 5.60
C MET A 159 -2.13 16.51 5.50
N LEU A 160 -1.88 17.14 4.34
CA LEU A 160 -2.20 18.56 4.14
C LEU A 160 -3.69 18.83 3.86
N GLU A 161 -4.38 17.90 3.20
CA GLU A 161 -5.75 18.12 2.72
C GLU A 161 -6.83 17.45 3.59
N CYS A 162 -6.47 16.41 4.36
CA CYS A 162 -7.40 15.57 5.11
C CYS A 162 -6.99 15.40 6.58
N SER A 163 -6.29 16.39 7.16
CA SER A 163 -5.79 16.32 8.53
C SER A 163 -6.88 16.08 9.58
N ASP A 164 -8.09 16.61 9.37
CA ASP A 164 -9.24 16.44 10.24
C ASP A 164 -9.72 14.98 10.30
N THR A 165 -9.69 14.25 9.18
CA THR A 165 -10.04 12.83 9.13
C THR A 165 -8.91 11.95 9.70
N ILE A 166 -7.65 12.35 9.53
CA ILE A 166 -6.51 11.69 10.17
C ILE A 166 -6.66 11.75 11.70
N ILE A 167 -6.89 12.94 12.26
CA ILE A 167 -7.08 13.14 13.70
C ILE A 167 -8.29 12.36 14.22
N SER A 168 -9.41 12.38 13.48
CA SER A 168 -10.61 11.61 13.85
C SER A 168 -10.34 10.11 13.89
N GLY A 169 -9.61 9.58 12.90
CA GLY A 169 -9.25 8.17 12.85
C GLY A 169 -8.31 7.76 13.97
N ILE A 170 -7.26 8.55 14.25
CA ILE A 170 -6.33 8.35 15.37
C ILE A 170 -7.10 8.33 16.69
N THR A 171 -7.94 9.33 16.93
CA THR A 171 -8.76 9.45 18.15
C THR A 171 -9.64 8.21 18.36
N ALA A 172 -10.31 7.74 17.30
CA ALA A 172 -11.16 6.56 17.37
C ALA A 172 -10.36 5.29 17.71
N VAL A 173 -9.22 5.07 17.03
CA VAL A 173 -8.39 3.88 17.28
C VAL A 173 -7.82 3.91 18.69
N MET A 174 -7.24 5.03 19.13
CA MET A 174 -6.69 5.15 20.49
C MET A 174 -7.77 4.90 21.54
N LYS A 175 -8.93 5.54 21.39
CA LYS A 175 -10.03 5.46 22.36
C LYS A 175 -10.61 4.05 22.47
N TYR A 176 -11.01 3.46 21.36
CA TYR A 176 -11.77 2.21 21.37
C TYR A 176 -10.89 0.95 21.39
N CYS A 177 -9.63 1.04 20.98
CA CYS A 177 -8.65 -0.02 21.18
C CYS A 177 -7.86 0.15 22.50
N GLU A 178 -8.15 1.19 23.29
CA GLU A 178 -7.49 1.50 24.57
C GLU A 178 -5.97 1.62 24.43
N ILE A 179 -5.48 2.23 23.33
CA ILE A 179 -4.06 2.42 23.07
C ILE A 179 -3.62 3.78 23.63
N PRO A 180 -2.74 3.81 24.64
CA PRO A 180 -2.37 5.05 25.32
C PRO A 180 -1.44 5.96 24.53
N HIS A 181 -0.65 5.40 23.58
CA HIS A 181 0.36 6.16 22.85
C HIS A 181 0.15 6.09 21.33
N CYS A 182 0.36 7.23 20.66
CA CYS A 182 0.37 7.30 19.21
C CYS A 182 1.59 8.10 18.75
N ILE A 183 2.37 7.56 17.79
CA ILE A 183 3.47 8.27 17.17
C ILE A 183 3.18 8.40 15.67
N ILE A 184 3.13 9.65 15.18
CA ILE A 184 2.98 9.94 13.75
C ILE A 184 4.39 10.14 13.19
N GLY A 185 4.90 9.14 12.45
CA GLY A 185 6.23 9.17 11.87
C GLY A 185 6.25 9.81 10.49
N ILE A 186 6.86 10.99 10.35
CA ILE A 186 6.93 11.78 9.11
C ILE A 186 8.38 12.02 8.75
N GLU A 187 8.81 11.78 7.50
CA GLU A 187 10.15 12.14 7.07
C GLU A 187 10.38 13.65 7.07
N ARG A 188 11.57 14.10 7.51
CA ARG A 188 11.94 15.51 7.68
C ARG A 188 11.95 16.33 6.38
N ASN A 189 11.80 15.70 5.23
CA ASN A 189 11.60 16.39 3.94
C ASN A 189 10.17 16.92 3.73
N LYS A 190 9.29 16.78 4.74
CA LYS A 190 7.89 17.23 4.73
C LYS A 190 7.63 18.17 5.92
N PRO A 191 8.36 19.31 6.04
CA PRO A 191 8.24 20.20 7.21
C PRO A 191 6.82 20.73 7.40
N GLU A 192 6.12 21.09 6.32
CA GLU A 192 4.74 21.59 6.36
C GLU A 192 3.76 20.59 6.99
N CYS A 193 3.93 19.28 6.69
CA CYS A 193 3.13 18.23 7.29
C CYS A 193 3.46 18.05 8.78
N ILE A 194 4.74 18.13 9.14
CA ILE A 194 5.19 18.05 10.54
C ILE A 194 4.59 19.19 11.34
N ASP A 195 4.71 20.44 10.86
CA ASP A 195 4.22 21.62 11.54
C ASP A 195 2.70 21.58 11.70
N LEU A 196 1.96 21.23 10.63
CA LEU A 196 0.51 21.12 10.65
C LEU A 196 0.04 20.08 11.68
N LEU A 197 0.54 18.84 11.59
CA LEU A 197 0.08 17.77 12.47
C LEU A 197 0.55 17.99 13.92
N THR A 198 1.73 18.58 14.15
CA THR A 198 2.19 18.98 15.48
C THR A 198 1.24 20.01 16.09
N SER A 199 0.83 21.01 15.32
CA SER A 199 -0.14 22.00 15.77
C SER A 199 -1.48 21.38 16.16
N LEU A 200 -2.01 20.49 15.32
CA LEU A 200 -3.31 19.86 15.53
C LEU A 200 -3.32 18.83 16.67
N THR A 201 -2.18 18.22 16.98
CA THR A 201 -2.07 17.20 18.04
C THR A 201 -1.58 17.73 19.36
N ARG A 202 -1.27 19.02 19.47
CA ARG A 202 -0.69 19.66 20.67
C ARG A 202 -1.44 19.32 21.96
N GLU A 203 -2.77 19.35 21.93
CA GLU A 203 -3.64 19.08 23.07
C GLU A 203 -4.06 17.61 23.20
N MET A 204 -3.60 16.75 22.28
CA MET A 204 -3.97 15.33 22.28
C MET A 204 -3.03 14.55 23.20
N LYS A 205 -3.55 14.11 24.34
CA LYS A 205 -2.76 13.33 25.30
C LYS A 205 -2.27 12.01 24.69
N GLY A 206 -0.96 11.77 24.80
CA GLY A 206 -0.33 10.54 24.31
C GLY A 206 -0.04 10.51 22.81
N VAL A 207 -0.24 11.61 22.07
CA VAL A 207 0.08 11.73 20.65
C VAL A 207 1.36 12.54 20.46
N GLU A 208 2.28 12.00 19.65
CA GLU A 208 3.55 12.63 19.29
C GLU A 208 3.72 12.64 17.77
N VAL A 209 4.20 13.76 17.22
CA VAL A 209 4.69 13.83 15.84
C VAL A 209 6.20 13.72 15.84
N LYS A 210 6.73 12.67 15.18
CA LYS A 210 8.17 12.38 15.15
C LYS A 210 8.75 12.58 13.75
N GLY A 211 9.70 13.53 13.64
CA GLY A 211 10.46 13.76 12.41
C GLY A 211 11.48 12.64 12.17
N LEU A 212 11.24 11.81 11.16
CA LEU A 212 12.08 10.67 10.78
C LEU A 212 13.24 11.08 9.87
N PRO A 213 14.38 10.39 9.93
CA PRO A 213 15.44 10.58 8.95
C PRO A 213 14.95 10.20 7.55
N MET A 214 15.39 11.00 6.56
CA MET A 214 15.11 10.78 5.15
C MET A 214 15.95 9.60 4.64
N ARG A 215 15.43 8.38 4.77
CA ARG A 215 16.08 7.13 4.39
C ARG A 215 15.10 6.24 3.61
N TYR A 216 15.63 5.35 2.81
CA TYR A 216 14.84 4.31 2.17
C TYR A 216 15.36 2.93 2.63
N PRO A 217 14.48 2.03 3.10
CA PRO A 217 13.01 2.12 3.23
C PRO A 217 12.54 2.52 4.66
N GLN A 218 12.47 3.80 4.97
CA GLN A 218 12.06 4.29 6.30
C GLN A 218 10.64 3.87 6.69
N GLY A 219 9.74 3.73 5.70
CA GLY A 219 8.35 3.29 5.92
C GLY A 219 8.17 1.77 6.02
N ALA A 220 9.22 0.96 5.95
CA ALA A 220 9.11 -0.48 6.22
C ALA A 220 8.74 -0.72 7.69
N GLU A 221 7.74 -1.59 7.96
CA GLU A 221 7.14 -1.71 9.31
C GLU A 221 8.17 -1.94 10.41
N LYS A 222 9.13 -2.86 10.21
CA LYS A 222 10.18 -3.15 11.22
C LYS A 222 11.12 -1.96 11.44
N THR A 223 11.54 -1.30 10.36
CA THR A 223 12.38 -0.09 10.44
C THR A 223 11.64 1.06 11.13
N LEU A 224 10.33 1.21 10.85
CA LEU A 224 9.51 2.26 11.46
C LEU A 224 9.35 2.02 12.96
N VAL A 225 9.07 0.78 13.40
CA VAL A 225 8.97 0.42 14.82
C VAL A 225 10.25 0.80 15.55
N GLU A 226 11.40 0.33 15.06
CA GLU A 226 12.70 0.62 15.67
C GLU A 226 12.98 2.12 15.72
N THR A 227 12.83 2.84 14.60
CA THR A 227 13.11 4.28 14.54
C THR A 227 12.16 5.09 15.44
N CYS A 228 10.89 4.71 15.55
CA CYS A 228 9.91 5.42 16.35
C CYS A 228 10.01 5.10 17.84
N THR A 229 10.24 3.84 18.20
CA THR A 229 10.08 3.36 19.59
C THR A 229 11.37 2.81 20.21
N GLY A 230 12.41 2.54 19.43
CA GLY A 230 13.60 1.82 19.86
C GLY A 230 13.37 0.30 20.08
N ARG A 231 12.16 -0.20 19.81
CA ARG A 231 11.82 -1.62 19.95
C ARG A 231 12.21 -2.38 18.68
N GLU A 232 12.74 -3.59 18.84
CA GLU A 232 13.11 -4.46 17.73
C GLU A 232 12.08 -5.57 17.55
N VAL A 233 11.47 -5.65 16.35
CA VAL A 233 10.56 -6.74 16.01
C VAL A 233 11.38 -8.02 15.80
N PRO A 234 11.15 -9.08 16.59
CA PRO A 234 11.95 -10.30 16.50
C PRO A 234 11.82 -11.00 15.16
N GLN A 235 12.79 -11.83 14.80
CA GLN A 235 12.70 -12.66 13.59
C GLN A 235 11.57 -13.69 13.75
N VAL A 236 11.51 -14.34 14.91
CA VAL A 236 10.48 -15.32 15.27
C VAL A 236 9.74 -14.79 16.48
N GLY A 237 8.44 -14.63 16.36
CA GLY A 237 7.58 -14.20 17.46
C GLY A 237 7.30 -15.32 18.47
N PRO A 238 6.60 -15.00 19.57
CA PRO A 238 6.28 -15.97 20.62
C PRO A 238 5.50 -17.21 20.14
N SER A 239 4.76 -17.07 19.05
CA SER A 239 4.00 -18.17 18.45
C SER A 239 4.83 -19.12 17.55
N GLY A 240 6.15 -18.91 17.45
CA GLY A 240 7.02 -19.63 16.51
C GLY A 240 6.86 -19.22 15.04
N LYS A 241 6.04 -18.20 14.76
CA LYS A 241 5.84 -17.61 13.42
C LYS A 241 6.73 -16.36 13.24
N PRO A 242 6.90 -15.86 11.99
CA PRO A 242 7.62 -14.60 11.79
C PRO A 242 7.09 -13.49 12.69
N GLY A 243 8.01 -12.78 13.35
CA GLY A 243 7.69 -11.72 14.30
C GLY A 243 6.95 -10.55 13.63
N LEU A 244 5.97 -10.04 14.35
CA LEU A 244 5.08 -8.94 13.94
C LEU A 244 5.28 -7.74 14.87
N PRO A 245 4.92 -6.51 14.42
CA PRO A 245 4.92 -5.33 15.29
C PRO A 245 4.12 -5.53 16.60
N ALA A 246 3.05 -6.33 16.55
CA ALA A 246 2.24 -6.65 17.73
C ALA A 246 3.00 -7.40 18.81
N ASP A 247 4.03 -8.19 18.47
CA ASP A 247 4.87 -8.92 19.41
C ASP A 247 5.72 -7.98 20.30
N VAL A 248 5.83 -6.72 19.88
CA VAL A 248 6.51 -5.64 20.64
C VAL A 248 5.56 -4.52 21.03
N GLY A 249 4.26 -4.80 21.12
CA GLY A 249 3.24 -3.87 21.60
C GLY A 249 2.85 -2.77 20.58
N CYS A 250 3.23 -2.90 19.32
CA CYS A 250 2.97 -1.88 18.29
C CYS A 250 1.92 -2.33 17.27
N VAL A 251 1.04 -1.42 16.86
CA VAL A 251 0.21 -1.58 15.67
C VAL A 251 0.49 -0.43 14.69
N ILE A 252 0.61 -0.75 13.40
CA ILE A 252 0.96 0.23 12.37
C ILE A 252 -0.21 0.43 11.43
N MET A 253 -0.57 1.70 11.23
CA MET A 253 -1.49 2.14 10.18
C MET A 253 -0.81 3.17 9.27
N ASN A 254 -0.96 3.03 7.95
CA ASN A 254 -0.58 4.11 7.04
C ASN A 254 -1.48 5.33 7.26
N VAL A 255 -0.96 6.54 7.05
CA VAL A 255 -1.69 7.79 7.28
C VAL A 255 -2.97 7.90 6.44
N THR A 256 -2.95 7.46 5.18
CA THR A 256 -4.16 7.39 4.33
C THR A 256 -5.16 6.34 4.85
N SER A 257 -4.70 5.23 5.43
CA SER A 257 -5.59 4.23 6.03
C SER A 257 -6.35 4.79 7.24
N VAL A 258 -5.67 5.49 8.14
CA VAL A 258 -6.31 6.08 9.32
C VAL A 258 -7.24 7.24 8.94
N SER A 259 -6.88 8.05 7.95
CA SER A 259 -7.74 9.08 7.35
C SER A 259 -9.01 8.49 6.76
N THR A 260 -8.89 7.40 5.98
CA THR A 260 -10.03 6.68 5.40
C THR A 260 -10.99 6.17 6.49
N LEU A 261 -10.45 5.64 7.60
CA LEU A 261 -11.26 5.26 8.74
C LEU A 261 -12.01 6.46 9.33
N GLY A 262 -11.30 7.56 9.58
CA GLY A 262 -11.91 8.80 10.10
C GLY A 262 -13.01 9.34 9.20
N LYS A 263 -12.80 9.31 7.87
CA LYS A 263 -13.82 9.67 6.88
C LYS A 263 -15.03 8.74 6.94
N PHE A 264 -14.81 7.42 7.00
CA PHE A 264 -15.88 6.43 7.10
C PHE A 264 -16.73 6.61 8.36
N LEU A 265 -16.10 6.83 9.51
CA LEU A 265 -16.79 7.05 10.77
C LEU A 265 -17.68 8.32 10.76
N LYS A 266 -17.32 9.32 9.94
CA LYS A 266 -18.10 10.55 9.76
C LYS A 266 -19.21 10.43 8.72
N THR A 267 -19.01 9.64 7.67
CA THR A 267 -19.87 9.67 6.47
C THR A 267 -20.59 8.34 6.17
N GLY A 268 -20.09 7.23 6.69
CA GLY A 268 -20.55 5.89 6.31
C GLY A 268 -20.09 5.44 4.92
N ILE A 269 -19.40 6.30 4.14
CA ILE A 269 -18.93 5.95 2.79
C ILE A 269 -17.68 5.08 2.91
N PRO A 270 -17.70 3.82 2.41
CA PRO A 270 -16.56 2.92 2.51
C PRO A 270 -15.39 3.33 1.61
N LEU A 271 -14.30 2.55 1.60
CA LEU A 271 -13.15 2.79 0.75
C LEU A 271 -13.50 2.54 -0.73
N VAL A 272 -13.92 3.59 -1.43
CA VAL A 272 -14.36 3.58 -2.83
C VAL A 272 -13.52 4.46 -3.75
N THR A 273 -12.72 5.38 -3.19
CA THR A 273 -11.80 6.24 -3.96
C THR A 273 -10.37 6.06 -3.49
N LYS A 274 -9.42 6.38 -4.35
CA LYS A 274 -8.00 6.35 -4.05
C LYS A 274 -7.30 7.57 -4.63
N ARG A 275 -6.46 8.25 -3.81
CA ARG A 275 -5.50 9.24 -4.30
C ARG A 275 -4.31 8.51 -4.91
N VAL A 276 -3.90 8.89 -6.11
CA VAL A 276 -2.80 8.31 -6.86
C VAL A 276 -1.87 9.43 -7.33
N THR A 277 -0.57 9.30 -7.09
CA THR A 277 0.45 10.14 -7.73
C THR A 277 0.67 9.62 -9.15
N VAL A 278 0.36 10.42 -10.15
CA VAL A 278 0.69 10.13 -11.55
C VAL A 278 1.92 10.95 -11.93
N GLU A 279 3.04 10.28 -12.19
CA GLU A 279 4.34 10.94 -12.37
C GLU A 279 5.21 10.13 -13.38
N GLY A 280 6.41 10.61 -13.66
CA GLY A 280 7.39 9.99 -14.55
C GLY A 280 7.71 10.86 -15.74
N ASP A 281 8.75 10.50 -16.47
CA ASP A 281 9.25 11.30 -17.61
C ASP A 281 8.34 11.24 -18.85
N ALA A 282 7.44 10.25 -18.92
CA ALA A 282 6.56 10.04 -20.06
C ALA A 282 5.15 10.66 -19.90
N ILE A 283 4.70 11.04 -18.69
CA ILE A 283 3.37 11.63 -18.50
C ILE A 283 3.35 13.12 -18.83
N ALA A 284 2.30 13.58 -19.53
CA ALA A 284 2.22 14.98 -19.96
C ALA A 284 1.98 15.96 -18.80
N ARG A 285 1.10 15.64 -17.86
CA ARG A 285 0.74 16.47 -16.70
C ARG A 285 0.88 15.69 -15.39
N PRO A 286 2.08 15.66 -14.78
CA PRO A 286 2.28 15.05 -13.46
C PRO A 286 1.38 15.70 -12.40
N GLN A 287 0.67 14.89 -11.58
CA GLN A 287 -0.23 15.39 -10.55
C GLN A 287 -0.62 14.30 -9.55
N ASN A 288 -1.19 14.72 -8.42
CA ASN A 288 -1.98 13.84 -7.56
C ASN A 288 -3.44 13.90 -8.01
N ILE A 289 -4.08 12.75 -8.17
CA ILE A 289 -5.46 12.65 -8.63
C ILE A 289 -6.25 11.66 -7.76
N GLU A 290 -7.46 12.05 -7.35
CA GLU A 290 -8.40 11.15 -6.69
C GLU A 290 -9.23 10.44 -7.76
N VAL A 291 -9.22 9.12 -7.72
CA VAL A 291 -9.89 8.27 -8.71
C VAL A 291 -10.81 7.25 -8.04
N PRO A 292 -11.95 6.88 -8.65
CA PRO A 292 -12.74 5.73 -8.24
C PRO A 292 -11.91 4.44 -8.34
N ILE A 293 -11.98 3.58 -7.33
CA ILE A 293 -11.32 2.26 -7.36
C ILE A 293 -11.91 1.44 -8.51
N GLY A 294 -11.05 0.79 -9.28
CA GLY A 294 -11.46 0.05 -10.48
C GLY A 294 -11.35 0.84 -11.79
N THR A 295 -11.04 2.14 -11.74
CA THR A 295 -10.73 2.94 -12.93
C THR A 295 -9.51 2.36 -13.64
N LEU A 296 -9.58 2.21 -14.96
CA LEU A 296 -8.45 1.68 -15.74
C LEU A 296 -7.29 2.68 -15.80
N TYR A 297 -6.07 2.19 -15.83
CA TYR A 297 -4.88 3.07 -15.88
C TYR A 297 -4.89 3.96 -17.11
N ARG A 298 -5.39 3.49 -18.28
CA ARG A 298 -5.54 4.32 -19.48
C ARG A 298 -6.40 5.57 -19.22
N ASP A 299 -7.52 5.42 -18.50
CA ASP A 299 -8.41 6.53 -18.21
C ASP A 299 -7.77 7.52 -17.24
N VAL A 300 -6.98 7.03 -16.27
CA VAL A 300 -6.18 7.89 -15.38
C VAL A 300 -5.08 8.61 -16.16
N ILE A 301 -4.40 7.94 -17.08
CA ILE A 301 -3.36 8.51 -17.94
C ILE A 301 -3.95 9.60 -18.81
N ASP A 302 -5.10 9.37 -19.44
CA ASP A 302 -5.79 10.33 -20.29
C ASP A 302 -6.25 11.56 -19.50
N ALA A 303 -6.80 11.37 -18.30
CA ALA A 303 -7.14 12.47 -17.38
C ALA A 303 -5.92 13.32 -17.00
N CYS A 304 -4.72 12.74 -17.02
CA CYS A 304 -3.45 13.43 -16.81
C CYS A 304 -2.79 13.94 -18.11
N GLY A 305 -3.54 14.05 -19.21
CA GLY A 305 -3.09 14.61 -20.50
C GLY A 305 -2.41 13.62 -21.42
N GLY A 306 -2.45 12.33 -21.09
CA GLY A 306 -1.86 11.29 -21.91
C GLY A 306 -0.33 11.19 -21.79
N VAL A 307 0.27 10.38 -22.63
CA VAL A 307 1.72 10.31 -22.81
C VAL A 307 2.19 11.57 -23.53
N LYS A 308 3.32 12.14 -23.14
CA LYS A 308 3.93 13.31 -23.80
C LYS A 308 4.08 13.08 -25.29
N GLU A 309 3.80 14.10 -26.09
CA GLU A 309 4.01 14.08 -27.52
C GLU A 309 5.47 13.74 -27.88
N GLY A 310 5.67 12.84 -28.84
CA GLY A 310 6.99 12.39 -29.26
C GLY A 310 7.70 11.43 -28.29
N VAL A 311 7.07 11.06 -27.19
CA VAL A 311 7.66 10.12 -26.20
C VAL A 311 7.07 8.72 -26.41
N GLU A 312 7.92 7.73 -26.64
CA GLU A 312 7.51 6.32 -26.64
C GLU A 312 7.44 5.79 -25.20
N LEU A 313 6.25 5.34 -24.78
CA LEU A 313 6.04 4.75 -23.46
C LEU A 313 6.76 3.39 -23.38
N GLY A 314 7.61 3.22 -22.38
CA GLY A 314 8.38 2.00 -22.18
C GLY A 314 7.91 1.17 -20.99
N LYS A 315 7.38 1.82 -19.94
CA LYS A 315 6.97 1.11 -18.74
C LYS A 315 5.91 1.89 -17.94
N ILE A 316 4.93 1.16 -17.44
CA ILE A 316 3.96 1.64 -16.43
C ILE A 316 4.27 0.90 -15.13
N ILE A 317 4.49 1.63 -14.03
CA ILE A 317 4.67 1.05 -12.71
C ILE A 317 3.51 1.51 -11.83
N PHE A 318 2.85 0.56 -11.16
CA PHE A 318 1.91 0.87 -10.07
C PHE A 318 2.62 0.87 -8.73
N GLY A 319 2.35 1.88 -7.89
CA GLY A 319 3.12 2.14 -6.67
C GLY A 319 4.40 2.92 -6.93
N GLY A 320 5.38 2.82 -6.04
CA GLY A 320 6.68 3.47 -6.21
C GLY A 320 7.67 2.66 -7.07
N PRO A 321 8.79 3.26 -7.50
CA PRO A 321 9.71 2.60 -8.42
C PRO A 321 10.55 1.50 -7.76
N MET A 322 10.59 1.45 -6.41
CA MET A 322 11.43 0.51 -5.67
C MET A 322 10.70 -0.78 -5.32
N MET A 323 9.44 -0.68 -4.86
CA MET A 323 8.62 -1.83 -4.43
C MET A 323 7.41 -2.06 -5.33
N GLY A 324 7.08 -1.14 -6.21
CA GLY A 324 5.96 -1.25 -7.13
C GLY A 324 6.17 -2.31 -8.21
N GLY A 325 5.11 -2.70 -8.85
CA GLY A 325 5.11 -3.67 -9.94
C GLY A 325 4.94 -3.01 -11.31
N ALA A 326 5.53 -3.60 -12.35
CA ALA A 326 5.29 -3.18 -13.72
C ALA A 326 3.96 -3.76 -14.22
N ALA A 327 3.07 -2.91 -14.71
CA ALA A 327 1.84 -3.33 -15.36
C ALA A 327 2.13 -3.78 -16.82
N PRO A 328 1.55 -4.90 -17.27
CA PRO A 328 1.77 -5.38 -18.65
C PRO A 328 1.04 -4.54 -19.69
N SER A 329 -0.01 -3.81 -19.31
CA SER A 329 -0.75 -2.88 -20.15
C SER A 329 -1.41 -1.77 -19.33
N ALA A 330 -2.01 -0.78 -20.01
CA ALA A 330 -2.82 0.25 -19.36
C ALA A 330 -4.26 -0.21 -19.04
N ASP A 331 -4.63 -1.45 -19.34
CA ASP A 331 -5.98 -2.00 -19.09
C ASP A 331 -6.13 -2.60 -17.70
N PHE A 332 -5.22 -2.27 -16.79
CA PHE A 332 -5.31 -2.65 -15.39
C PHE A 332 -6.12 -1.64 -14.58
N PRO A 333 -6.93 -2.10 -13.62
CA PRO A 333 -7.68 -1.22 -12.74
C PRO A 333 -6.82 -0.69 -11.58
N VAL A 334 -7.15 0.52 -11.12
CA VAL A 334 -6.66 1.07 -9.86
C VAL A 334 -7.22 0.25 -8.70
N LEU A 335 -6.32 -0.22 -7.85
CA LEU A 335 -6.64 -1.05 -6.68
C LEU A 335 -6.63 -0.21 -5.40
N LYS A 336 -7.18 -0.74 -4.30
CA LYS A 336 -7.17 -0.10 -2.97
C LYS A 336 -5.77 0.32 -2.50
N GLN A 337 -4.72 -0.43 -2.85
CA GLN A 337 -3.35 -0.20 -2.43
C GLN A 337 -2.50 0.62 -3.42
N ASN A 338 -3.03 1.06 -4.55
CA ASN A 338 -2.28 1.87 -5.51
C ASN A 338 -2.02 3.29 -4.98
N ASN A 339 -0.76 3.64 -4.70
CA ASN A 339 -0.35 4.99 -4.32
C ASN A 339 0.25 5.78 -5.49
N GLY A 340 0.68 5.11 -6.54
CA GLY A 340 1.29 5.73 -7.70
C GLY A 340 1.02 5.01 -8.99
N LEU A 341 1.07 5.76 -10.07
CA LEU A 341 1.08 5.30 -11.45
C LEU A 341 2.21 6.05 -12.15
N LEU A 342 3.35 5.38 -12.33
CA LEU A 342 4.54 6.00 -12.87
C LEU A 342 4.75 5.57 -14.32
N LEU A 343 4.89 6.55 -15.20
CA LEU A 343 5.07 6.35 -16.63
C LEU A 343 6.49 6.71 -17.03
N PHE A 344 7.24 5.72 -17.51
CA PHE A 344 8.61 5.92 -17.97
C PHE A 344 8.72 5.73 -19.47
N SER A 345 9.47 6.63 -20.11
CA SER A 345 9.83 6.51 -21.51
C SER A 345 10.62 5.23 -21.78
N LYS A 346 10.63 4.74 -23.00
CA LYS A 346 11.43 3.59 -23.40
C LYS A 346 12.92 3.74 -23.02
N LYS A 347 13.43 4.96 -23.11
CA LYS A 347 14.81 5.30 -22.72
C LYS A 347 15.01 5.14 -21.21
N ALA A 348 14.12 5.70 -20.37
CA ALA A 348 14.22 5.61 -18.92
C ALA A 348 13.91 4.21 -18.37
N ALA A 349 13.06 3.45 -19.08
CA ALA A 349 12.68 2.10 -18.72
C ALA A 349 13.68 1.02 -19.15
N ALA A 350 14.68 1.38 -19.96
CA ALA A 350 15.71 0.45 -20.44
C ALA A 350 16.48 -0.13 -19.26
N LEU A 351 16.56 -1.46 -19.22
CA LEU A 351 17.36 -2.14 -18.21
C LEU A 351 18.82 -2.19 -18.69
N PRO A 352 19.76 -1.80 -17.84
CA PRO A 352 21.18 -1.94 -18.18
C PRO A 352 21.58 -3.42 -18.22
N GLU A 353 22.52 -3.77 -19.10
CA GLU A 353 23.06 -5.12 -19.18
C GLU A 353 23.79 -5.48 -17.88
N PRO A 354 23.42 -6.60 -17.21
CA PRO A 354 24.09 -7.04 -16.01
C PRO A 354 25.47 -7.64 -16.32
N SER A 355 26.46 -7.27 -15.52
CA SER A 355 27.78 -7.88 -15.57
C SER A 355 28.01 -8.88 -14.44
N ALA A 356 29.16 -9.58 -14.47
CA ALA A 356 29.53 -10.50 -13.39
C ALA A 356 29.66 -9.77 -12.05
N CYS A 357 29.34 -10.49 -10.96
CA CYS A 357 29.47 -9.93 -9.61
C CYS A 357 30.95 -9.64 -9.29
N ILE A 358 31.26 -8.38 -8.97
CA ILE A 358 32.63 -7.95 -8.58
C ILE A 358 32.89 -8.09 -7.08
N ARG A 359 31.97 -8.65 -6.29
CA ARG A 359 32.06 -8.88 -4.84
C ARG A 359 32.37 -7.62 -4.01
N CYS A 360 31.85 -6.46 -4.42
CA CYS A 360 32.10 -5.16 -3.77
C CYS A 360 31.38 -4.95 -2.42
N GLY A 361 30.40 -5.78 -2.04
CA GLY A 361 29.68 -5.66 -0.75
C GLY A 361 28.53 -4.64 -0.72
N HIS A 362 28.36 -3.74 -1.70
CA HIS A 362 27.36 -2.66 -1.66
C HIS A 362 25.93 -3.15 -1.44
N CYS A 363 25.57 -4.35 -1.90
CA CYS A 363 24.23 -4.92 -1.66
C CYS A 363 24.04 -5.33 -0.19
N ILE A 364 25.11 -5.67 0.54
CA ILE A 364 25.09 -5.98 1.97
C ILE A 364 24.93 -4.68 2.76
N GLU A 365 25.76 -3.68 2.48
CA GLU A 365 25.71 -2.36 3.14
C GLU A 365 24.36 -1.65 2.94
N ALA A 366 23.74 -1.81 1.76
CA ALA A 366 22.45 -1.22 1.44
C ALA A 366 21.26 -1.98 2.05
N CYS A 367 21.47 -3.16 2.65
CA CYS A 367 20.37 -3.96 3.17
C CYS A 367 19.91 -3.44 4.54
N PRO A 368 18.66 -2.94 4.69
CA PRO A 368 18.14 -2.43 5.95
C PRO A 368 17.95 -3.52 7.01
N MET A 369 17.96 -4.79 6.58
CA MET A 369 17.79 -5.96 7.45
C MET A 369 19.11 -6.66 7.78
N GLY A 370 20.25 -6.09 7.39
CA GLY A 370 21.56 -6.70 7.64
C GLY A 370 21.80 -8.03 6.92
N LEU A 371 21.05 -8.33 5.85
CA LEU A 371 21.19 -9.57 5.11
C LEU A 371 22.40 -9.53 4.14
N GLU A 372 22.82 -10.70 3.67
CA GLU A 372 23.90 -10.90 2.70
C GLU A 372 23.35 -11.28 1.30
N PRO A 373 22.75 -10.34 0.52
CA PRO A 373 22.00 -10.68 -0.68
C PRO A 373 22.80 -11.47 -1.72
N VAL A 374 24.10 -11.17 -1.88
CA VAL A 374 24.97 -11.87 -2.85
C VAL A 374 25.19 -13.34 -2.45
N VAL A 375 25.30 -13.63 -1.16
CA VAL A 375 25.52 -14.99 -0.66
C VAL A 375 24.21 -15.77 -0.68
N ILE A 376 23.11 -15.16 -0.25
CA ILE A 376 21.76 -15.73 -0.34
C ILE A 376 21.41 -16.10 -1.78
N ALA A 377 21.80 -15.26 -2.76
CA ALA A 377 21.58 -15.57 -4.17
C ALA A 377 22.35 -16.83 -4.61
N GLN A 378 23.55 -17.05 -4.07
CA GLN A 378 24.36 -18.25 -4.35
C GLN A 378 23.75 -19.50 -3.68
N ASP A 379 23.36 -19.39 -2.40
CA ASP A 379 22.70 -20.49 -1.67
C ASP A 379 21.38 -20.89 -2.36
N PHE A 380 20.62 -19.91 -2.85
CA PHE A 380 19.41 -20.16 -3.61
C PHE A 380 19.69 -20.86 -4.96
N ALA A 381 20.75 -20.49 -5.67
CA ALA A 381 21.13 -21.16 -6.90
C ALA A 381 21.44 -22.65 -6.66
N ASN A 382 22.04 -22.96 -5.51
CA ASN A 382 22.35 -24.33 -5.06
C ASN A 382 21.14 -25.04 -4.42
N LYS A 383 19.98 -24.37 -4.25
CA LYS A 383 18.82 -24.88 -3.51
C LYS A 383 19.13 -25.35 -2.10
N ASP A 384 20.06 -24.68 -1.43
CA ASP A 384 20.47 -24.98 -0.08
C ASP A 384 19.50 -24.36 0.95
N PHE A 385 18.52 -25.17 1.38
CA PHE A 385 17.50 -24.75 2.35
C PHE A 385 18.12 -24.38 3.71
N ALA A 386 19.13 -25.17 4.17
CA ALA A 386 19.76 -24.95 5.47
C ALA A 386 20.54 -23.65 5.50
N ALA A 387 21.31 -23.35 4.44
CA ALA A 387 22.03 -22.11 4.31
C ALA A 387 21.08 -20.89 4.22
N LEU A 388 20.00 -20.97 3.45
CA LEU A 388 19.00 -19.90 3.37
C LEU A 388 18.33 -19.63 4.71
N LYS A 389 18.06 -20.69 5.50
CA LYS A 389 17.55 -20.57 6.87
C LYS A 389 18.57 -19.89 7.78
N ALA A 390 19.83 -20.35 7.77
CA ALA A 390 20.89 -19.79 8.60
C ALA A 390 21.15 -18.29 8.29
N ARG A 391 20.91 -17.85 7.03
CA ARG A 391 21.03 -16.45 6.60
C ARG A 391 19.73 -15.66 6.70
N CYS A 392 18.71 -16.20 7.34
CA CYS A 392 17.47 -15.48 7.63
C CYS A 392 16.81 -14.85 6.37
N VAL A 393 16.77 -15.59 5.26
CA VAL A 393 16.22 -15.06 3.98
C VAL A 393 14.76 -14.59 4.11
N ASP A 394 14.02 -15.12 5.06
CA ASP A 394 12.64 -14.75 5.41
C ASP A 394 12.50 -13.32 5.94
N LEU A 395 13.57 -12.71 6.47
CA LEU A 395 13.59 -11.31 6.89
C LEU A 395 13.64 -10.32 5.71
N CYS A 396 13.88 -10.76 4.49
CA CYS A 396 13.90 -9.87 3.34
C CYS A 396 12.56 -9.14 3.17
N VAL A 397 12.57 -7.81 3.17
CA VAL A 397 11.40 -6.95 2.98
C VAL A 397 11.18 -6.54 1.53
N ALA A 398 11.94 -7.12 0.60
CA ALA A 398 11.84 -6.89 -0.85
C ALA A 398 11.93 -5.40 -1.28
N CYS A 399 12.67 -4.58 -0.54
CA CYS A 399 12.73 -3.13 -0.74
C CYS A 399 13.50 -2.66 -1.99
N GLY A 400 14.20 -3.54 -2.72
CA GLY A 400 14.94 -3.17 -3.92
C GLY A 400 16.32 -2.52 -3.70
N SER A 401 16.69 -2.11 -2.47
CA SER A 401 17.94 -1.39 -2.18
C SER A 401 19.20 -2.10 -2.70
N CYS A 402 19.24 -3.43 -2.59
CA CYS A 402 20.39 -4.23 -3.05
C CYS A 402 20.57 -4.22 -4.58
N THR A 403 19.47 -4.17 -5.36
CA THR A 403 19.55 -3.97 -6.83
C THR A 403 19.98 -2.56 -7.16
N TYR A 404 19.39 -1.56 -6.49
CA TYR A 404 19.72 -0.16 -6.71
C TYR A 404 21.21 0.14 -6.44
N ALA A 405 21.78 -0.41 -5.37
CA ALA A 405 23.18 -0.22 -4.99
C ALA A 405 24.17 -1.04 -5.84
N CYS A 406 23.70 -1.99 -6.65
CA CYS A 406 24.61 -2.89 -7.39
C CYS A 406 25.29 -2.20 -8.58
N PRO A 407 26.63 -1.97 -8.58
CA PRO A 407 27.31 -1.36 -9.71
C PRO A 407 27.34 -2.27 -10.94
N ALA A 408 27.28 -3.60 -10.74
CA ALA A 408 27.21 -4.60 -11.80
C ALA A 408 25.78 -4.75 -12.40
N LYS A 409 24.82 -3.90 -12.00
CA LYS A 409 23.43 -3.86 -12.52
C LYS A 409 22.67 -5.18 -12.43
N ARG A 410 23.02 -6.02 -11.47
CA ARG A 410 22.39 -7.32 -11.28
C ARG A 410 21.00 -7.19 -10.65
N PRO A 411 20.02 -8.02 -11.03
CA PRO A 411 18.66 -8.03 -10.46
C PRO A 411 18.63 -8.73 -9.08
N VAL A 412 19.40 -8.20 -8.11
CA VAL A 412 19.64 -8.85 -6.81
C VAL A 412 18.35 -8.98 -6.00
N SER A 413 17.50 -7.94 -5.96
CA SER A 413 16.26 -7.97 -5.20
C SER A 413 15.23 -8.98 -5.75
N GLN A 414 15.21 -9.18 -7.06
CA GLN A 414 14.38 -10.19 -7.70
C GLN A 414 14.83 -11.59 -7.28
N THR A 415 16.15 -11.83 -7.27
CA THR A 415 16.72 -13.10 -6.78
C THR A 415 16.40 -13.32 -5.30
N MET A 416 16.48 -12.27 -4.46
CA MET A 416 16.10 -12.33 -3.04
C MET A 416 14.61 -12.68 -2.87
N GLY A 417 13.72 -12.10 -3.69
CA GLY A 417 12.30 -12.43 -3.68
C GLY A 417 12.02 -13.89 -4.05
N LEU A 418 12.70 -14.40 -5.08
CA LEU A 418 12.61 -15.81 -5.49
C LEU A 418 13.16 -16.75 -4.41
N ALA A 419 14.30 -16.41 -3.81
CA ALA A 419 14.91 -17.20 -2.72
C ALA A 419 13.97 -17.30 -1.51
N LYS A 420 13.42 -16.15 -1.07
CA LYS A 420 12.43 -16.11 0.02
C LYS A 420 11.18 -16.92 -0.33
N GLY A 421 10.63 -16.74 -1.53
CA GLY A 421 9.43 -17.46 -1.99
C GLY A 421 9.65 -18.98 -1.99
N TRP A 422 10.78 -19.44 -2.52
CA TRP A 422 11.14 -20.85 -2.53
C TRP A 422 11.34 -21.40 -1.11
N TYR A 423 12.11 -20.68 -0.25
CA TYR A 423 12.32 -21.06 1.15
C TYR A 423 10.99 -21.22 1.90
N MET A 424 10.08 -20.26 1.76
CA MET A 424 8.76 -20.31 2.42
C MET A 424 7.87 -21.46 1.88
N ALA A 425 8.01 -21.81 0.62
CA ALA A 425 7.30 -22.94 0.03
C ALA A 425 7.82 -24.29 0.59
N GLU A 426 9.15 -24.45 0.67
CA GLU A 426 9.76 -25.65 1.26
C GLU A 426 9.47 -25.77 2.77
N LEU A 427 9.49 -24.66 3.50
CA LEU A 427 9.13 -24.65 4.92
C LEU A 427 7.71 -25.18 5.17
N ARG A 428 6.75 -24.84 4.30
CA ARG A 428 5.36 -25.35 4.39
C ARG A 428 5.24 -26.85 4.08
N LYS A 429 6.17 -27.43 3.31
CA LYS A 429 6.23 -28.85 3.00
C LYS A 429 6.92 -29.68 4.09
N GLY A 430 7.41 -29.05 5.16
CA GLY A 430 8.08 -29.71 6.27
C GLY A 430 9.59 -29.52 6.30
N GLY A 431 10.16 -28.67 5.45
CA GLY A 431 11.54 -28.19 5.50
C GLY A 431 12.59 -29.29 5.62
N LYS A 432 12.80 -30.09 4.55
CA LYS A 432 13.94 -31.03 4.47
C LYS A 432 15.04 -30.48 3.59
#